data_3c06e8494bc2765fea5fdb0cfa9f08c9
#
_entry.id   3c06e8494bc2765fea5fdb0cfa9f08c9
#
_cell.length_a   1.000
_cell.length_b   1.000
_cell.length_c   1.000
_cell.angle_alpha   90.00
_cell.angle_beta   90.00
_cell.angle_gamma   90.00
#
_symmetry.space_group_name_H-M   'P 1'
#
loop_
_entity.id
_entity.type
_entity.pdbx_description
1 polymer ?
#
loop_
_entity_poly.entity_id
_entity_poly.type
_entity_poly.pdbx_seq_one_letter_code
_entity_poly.pdbx_strand_id
1 'polypeptide(L)'
;MKKLKVVTIVGTRPEIIRLSRTIAKLDKYCDHTLVHTGQNYDYELNQIFFDDLDIRSPDVFLECAGKSAADTMAQVIAKSDDMFAEVAPDALLILGDTNSALSAVSAKRRKIPIFHMEAGNRCFDMRVPEEINRKIVDHISDINMPYTDIAREYLLNEGLKPEFIIKTGSPMDEVLSYYSDKIKASDVVSRLDLKQREYFVVSVHREENVDSDSNIHKYVKVLNMLSEKYQLPIIVSTHPRTRKKIDALNFQFSPL
;
A
#
# COMPACT_ATOMS: atom_id res chain seq x y z
N MET A 1 -24.05 18.30 -16.10
CA MET A 1 -24.04 16.82 -16.04
C MET A 1 -23.95 16.40 -14.58
N LYS A 2 -24.65 15.36 -14.16
CA LYS A 2 -24.53 14.79 -12.81
C LYS A 2 -23.10 14.21 -12.68
N LYS A 3 -22.40 14.51 -11.61
CA LYS A 3 -21.09 13.92 -11.33
C LYS A 3 -21.25 12.41 -11.10
N LEU A 4 -20.28 11.62 -11.58
CA LEU A 4 -20.21 10.20 -11.28
C LEU A 4 -19.87 10.00 -9.80
N LYS A 5 -20.56 9.07 -9.16
CA LYS A 5 -20.26 8.63 -7.81
C LYS A 5 -19.13 7.59 -7.85
N VAL A 6 -17.98 7.94 -7.31
CA VAL A 6 -16.82 7.04 -7.30
C VAL A 6 -16.44 6.74 -5.86
N VAL A 7 -16.28 5.46 -5.55
CA VAL A 7 -15.69 5.03 -4.27
C VAL A 7 -14.24 4.66 -4.51
N THR A 8 -13.34 5.15 -3.66
CA THR A 8 -11.95 4.68 -3.58
C THR A 8 -11.73 4.02 -2.23
N ILE A 9 -11.21 2.80 -2.23
CA ILE A 9 -10.92 2.06 -1.00
C ILE A 9 -9.41 1.95 -0.81
N VAL A 10 -8.95 2.33 0.39
CA VAL A 10 -7.57 2.23 0.85
C VAL A 10 -7.52 1.56 2.23
N GLY A 11 -6.40 0.99 2.61
CA GLY A 11 -6.23 0.37 3.92
C GLY A 11 -4.79 0.34 4.41
N THR A 12 -3.85 0.78 3.57
CA THR A 12 -2.42 0.79 3.89
C THR A 12 -1.74 2.07 3.42
N ARG A 13 -0.62 2.40 4.03
CA ARG A 13 0.21 3.56 3.66
C ARG A 13 0.59 3.60 2.17
N PRO A 14 1.07 2.51 1.56
CA PRO A 14 1.39 2.53 0.13
C PRO A 14 0.21 2.91 -0.77
N GLU A 15 -1.00 2.48 -0.44
CA GLU A 15 -2.21 2.84 -1.19
C GLU A 15 -2.51 4.34 -1.05
N ILE A 16 -2.45 4.89 0.17
CA ILE A 16 -2.68 6.31 0.44
C ILE A 16 -1.66 7.17 -0.33
N ILE A 17 -0.37 6.83 -0.23
CA ILE A 17 0.70 7.58 -0.90
C ILE A 17 0.51 7.54 -2.43
N ARG A 18 0.34 6.36 -3.00
CA ARG A 18 0.25 6.18 -4.45
C ARG A 18 -1.01 6.79 -5.04
N LEU A 19 -2.12 6.74 -4.31
CA LEU A 19 -3.39 7.32 -4.77
C LEU A 19 -3.55 8.80 -4.45
N SER A 20 -2.63 9.44 -3.72
CA SER A 20 -2.77 10.82 -3.25
C SER A 20 -3.19 11.80 -4.34
N ARG A 21 -2.57 11.74 -5.50
CA ARG A 21 -2.89 12.63 -6.63
C ARG A 21 -4.16 12.22 -7.36
N THR A 22 -4.44 10.93 -7.44
CA THR A 22 -5.68 10.39 -8.00
C THR A 22 -6.88 10.78 -7.13
N ILE A 23 -6.79 10.64 -5.80
CA ILE A 23 -7.80 11.08 -4.84
C ILE A 23 -8.12 12.55 -5.04
N ALA A 24 -7.11 13.42 -5.08
CA ALA A 24 -7.30 14.86 -5.29
C ALA A 24 -8.01 15.17 -6.64
N LYS A 25 -7.76 14.39 -7.68
CA LYS A 25 -8.46 14.52 -8.97
C LYS A 25 -9.91 14.05 -8.88
N LEU A 26 -10.17 12.92 -8.23
CA LEU A 26 -11.51 12.41 -8.03
C LEU A 26 -12.36 13.37 -7.19
N ASP A 27 -11.82 13.94 -6.12
CA ASP A 27 -12.50 14.95 -5.30
C ASP A 27 -12.93 16.16 -6.12
N LYS A 28 -12.10 16.56 -7.08
CA LYS A 28 -12.39 17.70 -7.95
C LYS A 28 -13.49 17.42 -8.98
N TYR A 29 -13.46 16.24 -9.60
CA TYR A 29 -14.26 15.97 -10.80
C TYR A 29 -15.44 15.02 -10.57
N CYS A 30 -15.44 14.23 -9.49
CA CYS A 30 -16.46 13.25 -9.16
C CYS A 30 -17.22 13.61 -7.89
N ASP A 31 -18.30 12.90 -7.62
CA ASP A 31 -18.92 12.75 -6.31
C ASP A 31 -18.16 11.60 -5.62
N HIS A 32 -17.09 11.94 -4.90
CA HIS A 32 -16.09 10.99 -4.47
C HIS A 32 -16.22 10.64 -3.00
N THR A 33 -16.33 9.34 -2.72
CA THR A 33 -16.29 8.78 -1.36
C THR A 33 -14.96 8.05 -1.15
N LEU A 34 -14.15 8.53 -0.21
CA LEU A 34 -12.91 7.90 0.21
C LEU A 34 -13.16 7.01 1.42
N VAL A 35 -12.81 5.75 1.32
CA VAL A 35 -13.06 4.72 2.34
C VAL A 35 -11.74 4.13 2.83
N HIS A 36 -11.57 4.04 4.15
CA HIS A 36 -10.44 3.35 4.75
C HIS A 36 -10.91 2.06 5.41
N THR A 37 -10.27 0.93 5.08
CA THR A 37 -10.69 -0.38 5.62
C THR A 37 -10.37 -0.56 7.09
N GLY A 38 -9.38 0.14 7.64
CA GLY A 38 -9.01 0.01 9.05
C GLY A 38 -8.50 -1.38 9.41
N GLN A 39 -7.84 -2.07 8.48
CA GLN A 39 -7.32 -3.41 8.71
C GLN A 39 -6.11 -3.48 9.66
N ASN A 40 -5.50 -2.34 9.99
CA ASN A 40 -4.45 -2.20 10.98
C ASN A 40 -4.88 -1.24 12.08
N TYR A 41 -4.59 -1.59 13.34
CA TYR A 41 -4.98 -0.81 14.53
C TYR A 41 -4.27 0.55 14.68
N ASP A 42 -3.23 0.85 13.91
CA ASP A 42 -2.45 2.10 14.01
C ASP A 42 -3.12 3.25 13.24
N TYR A 43 -4.27 3.70 13.71
CA TYR A 43 -4.98 4.86 13.15
C TYR A 43 -4.10 6.13 13.18
N GLU A 44 -3.38 6.38 14.27
CA GLU A 44 -2.51 7.55 14.41
C GLU A 44 -1.38 7.58 13.37
N LEU A 45 -0.81 6.41 13.04
CA LEU A 45 0.22 6.31 11.99
C LEU A 45 -0.36 6.53 10.58
N ASN A 46 -1.65 6.28 10.37
CA ASN A 46 -2.29 6.54 9.09
C ASN A 46 -2.64 8.02 8.90
N GLN A 47 -3.07 8.73 9.96
CA GLN A 47 -3.47 10.14 9.89
C GLN A 47 -2.32 11.03 9.42
N ILE A 48 -1.09 10.78 9.87
CA ILE A 48 0.11 11.52 9.43
C ILE A 48 0.22 11.56 7.89
N PHE A 49 -0.11 10.47 7.19
CA PHE A 49 -0.02 10.44 5.73
C PHE A 49 -1.11 11.27 5.05
N PHE A 50 -2.30 11.35 5.62
CA PHE A 50 -3.34 12.23 5.10
C PHE A 50 -2.94 13.71 5.27
N ASP A 51 -2.40 14.07 6.43
CA ASP A 51 -1.97 15.43 6.73
C ASP A 51 -0.75 15.83 5.88
N ASP A 52 0.29 15.00 5.82
CA ASP A 52 1.52 15.26 5.07
C ASP A 52 1.29 15.35 3.54
N LEU A 53 0.33 14.59 3.03
CA LEU A 53 0.00 14.56 1.61
C LEU A 53 -1.14 15.52 1.23
N ASP A 54 -1.63 16.35 2.15
CA ASP A 54 -2.76 17.26 1.95
C ASP A 54 -4.00 16.53 1.37
N ILE A 55 -4.26 15.33 1.84
CA ILE A 55 -5.43 14.54 1.48
C ILE A 55 -6.46 14.67 2.61
N ARG A 56 -7.71 14.89 2.25
CA ARG A 56 -8.78 14.90 3.24
C ARG A 56 -8.91 13.54 3.95
N SER A 57 -9.41 13.57 5.15
CA SER A 57 -9.74 12.34 5.89
C SER A 57 -10.75 11.48 5.11
N PRO A 58 -10.73 10.15 5.29
CA PRO A 58 -11.74 9.27 4.73
C PRO A 58 -13.16 9.64 5.19
N ASP A 59 -14.13 9.52 4.28
CA ASP A 59 -15.55 9.71 4.60
C ASP A 59 -16.09 8.55 5.43
N VAL A 60 -15.55 7.35 5.20
CA VAL A 60 -15.98 6.11 5.87
C VAL A 60 -14.76 5.35 6.37
N PHE A 61 -14.83 4.87 7.61
CA PHE A 61 -13.85 4.00 8.22
C PHE A 61 -14.51 2.67 8.60
N LEU A 62 -14.10 1.57 7.93
CA LEU A 62 -14.81 0.28 8.02
C LEU A 62 -14.41 -0.56 9.25
N GLU A 63 -13.29 -0.29 9.90
CA GLU A 63 -12.82 -1.05 11.06
C GLU A 63 -12.76 -2.57 10.81
N CYS A 64 -12.07 -2.98 9.74
CA CYS A 64 -12.03 -4.38 9.29
C CYS A 64 -10.95 -5.22 10.00
N ALA A 65 -10.27 -4.69 11.02
CA ALA A 65 -9.27 -5.46 11.75
C ALA A 65 -9.91 -6.67 12.44
N GLY A 66 -9.52 -7.86 12.03
CA GLY A 66 -10.02 -9.13 12.55
C GLY A 66 -9.01 -9.88 13.42
N LYS A 67 -9.44 -10.99 14.02
CA LYS A 67 -8.61 -11.83 14.86
C LYS A 67 -7.59 -12.67 14.06
N SER A 68 -7.80 -12.81 12.78
CA SER A 68 -6.92 -13.51 11.83
C SER A 68 -6.96 -12.82 10.47
N ALA A 69 -6.02 -13.17 9.59
CA ALA A 69 -6.03 -12.68 8.21
C ALA A 69 -7.35 -13.01 7.50
N ALA A 70 -7.85 -14.25 7.65
CA ALA A 70 -9.12 -14.68 7.06
C ALA A 70 -10.31 -13.89 7.63
N ASP A 71 -10.33 -13.58 8.93
CA ASP A 71 -11.36 -12.76 9.56
C ASP A 71 -11.31 -11.32 9.03
N THR A 72 -10.12 -10.73 8.90
CA THR A 72 -9.94 -9.41 8.28
C THR A 72 -10.48 -9.39 6.84
N MET A 73 -10.15 -10.39 6.01
CA MET A 73 -10.66 -10.51 4.65
C MET A 73 -12.20 -10.61 4.61
N ALA A 74 -12.78 -11.43 5.48
CA ALA A 74 -14.23 -11.58 5.61
C ALA A 74 -14.90 -10.26 5.99
N GLN A 75 -14.32 -9.51 6.92
CA GLN A 75 -14.81 -8.20 7.34
C GLN A 75 -14.72 -7.15 6.23
N VAL A 76 -13.62 -7.13 5.47
CA VAL A 76 -13.49 -6.24 4.31
C VAL A 76 -14.61 -6.50 3.31
N ILE A 77 -14.87 -7.76 2.96
CA ILE A 77 -15.93 -8.12 2.02
C ILE A 77 -17.30 -7.72 2.55
N ALA A 78 -17.63 -8.10 3.79
CA ALA A 78 -18.96 -7.86 4.36
C ALA A 78 -19.26 -6.37 4.57
N LYS A 79 -18.35 -5.64 5.23
CA LYS A 79 -18.55 -4.21 5.53
C LYS A 79 -18.49 -3.34 4.27
N SER A 80 -17.71 -3.74 3.26
CA SER A 80 -17.76 -3.07 1.96
C SER A 80 -19.08 -3.30 1.26
N ASP A 81 -19.70 -4.47 1.40
CA ASP A 81 -21.02 -4.74 0.83
C ASP A 81 -22.10 -3.81 1.42
N ASP A 82 -22.12 -3.67 2.74
CA ASP A 82 -23.04 -2.76 3.44
C ASP A 82 -22.84 -1.31 2.98
N MET A 83 -21.60 -0.83 2.94
CA MET A 83 -21.25 0.50 2.47
C MET A 83 -21.67 0.73 1.00
N PHE A 84 -21.44 -0.25 0.11
CA PHE A 84 -21.91 -0.13 -1.28
C PHE A 84 -23.42 -0.08 -1.41
N ALA A 85 -24.17 -0.73 -0.50
CA ALA A 85 -25.63 -0.63 -0.47
C ALA A 85 -26.09 0.80 -0.17
N GLU A 86 -25.40 1.49 0.74
CA GLU A 86 -25.74 2.86 1.14
C GLU A 86 -25.31 3.90 0.10
N VAL A 87 -24.06 3.84 -0.37
CA VAL A 87 -23.48 4.82 -1.28
C VAL A 87 -24.00 4.65 -2.71
N ALA A 88 -24.28 3.41 -3.14
CA ALA A 88 -24.66 3.06 -4.51
C ALA A 88 -23.77 3.74 -5.57
N PRO A 89 -22.44 3.43 -5.60
CA PRO A 89 -21.50 4.10 -6.50
C PRO A 89 -21.65 3.64 -7.95
N ASP A 90 -21.28 4.53 -8.87
CA ASP A 90 -21.18 4.22 -10.31
C ASP A 90 -19.88 3.48 -10.66
N ALA A 91 -18.84 3.57 -9.80
CA ALA A 91 -17.55 2.89 -9.98
C ALA A 91 -16.80 2.73 -8.65
N LEU A 92 -15.96 1.69 -8.60
CA LEU A 92 -14.97 1.43 -7.56
C LEU A 92 -13.56 1.58 -8.12
N LEU A 93 -12.71 2.35 -7.45
CA LEU A 93 -11.26 2.40 -7.68
C LEU A 93 -10.53 1.71 -6.53
N ILE A 94 -9.65 0.78 -6.86
CA ILE A 94 -8.75 0.10 -5.93
C ILE A 94 -7.33 0.09 -6.46
N LEU A 95 -6.35 -0.09 -5.57
CA LEU A 95 -4.94 -0.19 -5.93
C LEU A 95 -4.30 -1.40 -5.27
N GLY A 96 -3.60 -2.21 -6.09
CA GLY A 96 -2.74 -3.29 -5.62
C GLY A 96 -3.50 -4.50 -5.08
N ASP A 97 -2.92 -5.12 -4.06
CA ASP A 97 -3.20 -6.51 -3.70
C ASP A 97 -3.33 -6.74 -2.19
N THR A 98 -3.48 -5.68 -1.42
CA THR A 98 -3.76 -5.81 0.02
C THR A 98 -5.15 -6.39 0.26
N ASN A 99 -5.46 -6.75 1.50
CA ASN A 99 -6.80 -7.24 1.82
C ASN A 99 -7.91 -6.22 1.49
N SER A 100 -7.60 -4.91 1.46
CA SER A 100 -8.55 -3.87 1.04
C SER A 100 -9.09 -4.10 -0.38
N ALA A 101 -8.26 -4.62 -1.28
CA ALA A 101 -8.64 -4.89 -2.66
C ALA A 101 -9.71 -5.98 -2.79
N LEU A 102 -9.90 -6.84 -1.77
CA LEU A 102 -10.94 -7.86 -1.77
C LEU A 102 -12.36 -7.29 -1.65
N SER A 103 -12.52 -6.00 -1.36
CA SER A 103 -13.77 -5.27 -1.53
C SER A 103 -14.32 -5.37 -2.98
N ALA A 104 -13.44 -5.64 -3.94
CA ALA A 104 -13.82 -5.94 -5.32
C ALA A 104 -14.83 -7.10 -5.45
N VAL A 105 -14.78 -8.07 -4.56
CA VAL A 105 -15.73 -9.21 -4.56
C VAL A 105 -17.16 -8.73 -4.35
N SER A 106 -17.39 -7.88 -3.36
CA SER A 106 -18.69 -7.27 -3.07
C SER A 106 -19.14 -6.34 -4.20
N ALA A 107 -18.23 -5.49 -4.69
CA ALA A 107 -18.51 -4.59 -5.80
C ALA A 107 -18.96 -5.36 -7.04
N LYS A 108 -18.26 -6.45 -7.40
CA LYS A 108 -18.61 -7.28 -8.55
C LYS A 108 -19.97 -7.95 -8.38
N ARG A 109 -20.30 -8.44 -7.19
CA ARG A 109 -21.63 -9.02 -6.88
C ARG A 109 -22.74 -7.99 -7.03
N ARG A 110 -22.47 -6.72 -6.72
CA ARG A 110 -23.38 -5.60 -6.89
C ARG A 110 -23.38 -4.98 -8.29
N LYS A 111 -22.59 -5.52 -9.23
CA LYS A 111 -22.43 -5.02 -10.62
C LYS A 111 -21.88 -3.60 -10.67
N ILE A 112 -21.07 -3.20 -9.69
CA ILE A 112 -20.34 -1.96 -9.69
C ILE A 112 -19.08 -2.14 -10.52
N PRO A 113 -18.83 -1.34 -11.56
CA PRO A 113 -17.62 -1.39 -12.38
C PRO A 113 -16.36 -1.16 -11.52
N ILE A 114 -15.35 -2.01 -11.70
CA ILE A 114 -14.12 -2.03 -10.89
C ILE A 114 -12.94 -1.61 -11.75
N PHE A 115 -12.24 -0.58 -11.31
CA PHE A 115 -11.00 -0.07 -11.87
C PHE A 115 -9.85 -0.44 -10.94
N HIS A 116 -8.94 -1.31 -11.40
CA HIS A 116 -7.85 -1.85 -10.59
C HIS A 116 -6.50 -1.30 -11.05
N MET A 117 -5.90 -0.41 -10.27
CA MET A 117 -4.54 0.10 -10.47
C MET A 117 -3.49 -0.88 -9.91
N GLU A 118 -2.30 -0.88 -10.48
CA GLU A 118 -1.21 -1.81 -10.14
C GLU A 118 -1.54 -3.28 -10.47
N ALA A 119 -2.41 -3.49 -11.45
CA ALA A 119 -2.84 -4.81 -11.89
C ALA A 119 -1.70 -5.59 -12.59
N GLY A 120 -1.80 -6.91 -12.58
CA GLY A 120 -0.93 -7.79 -13.37
C GLY A 120 0.45 -8.07 -12.79
N ASN A 121 0.78 -7.58 -11.61
CA ASN A 121 2.01 -7.96 -10.92
C ASN A 121 1.97 -9.45 -10.57
N ARG A 122 3.11 -10.17 -10.72
CA ARG A 122 3.26 -11.59 -10.36
C ARG A 122 4.60 -11.83 -9.68
N CYS A 123 4.60 -12.61 -8.61
CA CYS A 123 5.82 -13.16 -8.03
C CYS A 123 5.92 -14.69 -8.25
N PHE A 124 4.84 -15.31 -8.75
CA PHE A 124 4.76 -16.75 -9.02
C PHE A 124 4.99 -17.64 -7.80
N ASP A 125 4.78 -17.10 -6.60
CA ASP A 125 4.89 -17.81 -5.33
C ASP A 125 3.60 -17.68 -4.53
N MET A 126 2.82 -18.74 -4.50
CA MET A 126 1.52 -18.79 -3.80
C MET A 126 1.64 -18.78 -2.27
N ARG A 127 2.86 -18.84 -1.71
CA ARG A 127 3.09 -18.62 -0.27
C ARG A 127 2.99 -17.15 0.11
N VAL A 128 3.07 -16.26 -0.88
CA VAL A 128 2.88 -14.81 -0.70
C VAL A 128 1.38 -14.51 -0.71
N PRO A 129 0.78 -14.03 0.40
CA PRO A 129 -0.67 -13.78 0.48
C PRO A 129 -1.17 -12.82 -0.59
N GLU A 130 -0.38 -11.81 -0.93
CA GLU A 130 -0.71 -10.83 -1.95
C GLU A 130 -0.81 -11.44 -3.35
N GLU A 131 -0.09 -12.53 -3.64
CA GLU A 131 -0.20 -13.23 -4.92
C GLU A 131 -1.60 -13.81 -5.13
N ILE A 132 -2.23 -14.28 -4.05
CA ILE A 132 -3.59 -14.79 -4.07
C ILE A 132 -4.57 -13.65 -4.32
N ASN A 133 -4.44 -12.56 -3.55
CA ASN A 133 -5.34 -11.42 -3.65
C ASN A 133 -5.30 -10.80 -5.06
N ARG A 134 -4.09 -10.57 -5.62
CA ARG A 134 -3.97 -9.92 -6.94
C ARG A 134 -4.57 -10.75 -8.06
N LYS A 135 -4.40 -12.08 -8.01
CA LYS A 135 -5.03 -12.97 -8.99
C LYS A 135 -6.55 -12.91 -8.92
N ILE A 136 -7.13 -12.92 -7.72
CA ILE A 136 -8.58 -12.77 -7.56
C ILE A 136 -9.04 -11.43 -8.14
N VAL A 137 -8.40 -10.34 -7.73
CA VAL A 137 -8.82 -8.98 -8.05
C VAL A 137 -8.64 -8.68 -9.54
N ASP A 138 -7.52 -9.07 -10.15
CA ASP A 138 -7.28 -8.90 -11.58
C ASP A 138 -8.38 -9.57 -12.43
N HIS A 139 -8.77 -10.79 -12.07
CA HIS A 139 -9.74 -11.56 -12.84
C HIS A 139 -11.19 -11.09 -12.69
N ILE A 140 -11.54 -10.41 -11.60
CA ILE A 140 -12.89 -9.89 -11.40
C ILE A 140 -13.03 -8.40 -11.71
N SER A 141 -11.94 -7.67 -11.93
CA SER A 141 -11.97 -6.26 -12.31
C SER A 141 -12.44 -6.06 -13.74
N ASP A 142 -13.15 -4.95 -13.98
CA ASP A 142 -13.64 -4.59 -15.31
C ASP A 142 -12.56 -3.90 -16.15
N ILE A 143 -11.73 -3.05 -15.49
CA ILE A 143 -10.57 -2.40 -16.12
C ILE A 143 -9.34 -2.65 -15.27
N ASN A 144 -8.35 -3.30 -15.83
CA ASN A 144 -7.04 -3.50 -15.23
C ASN A 144 -6.06 -2.45 -15.74
N MET A 145 -5.38 -1.77 -14.82
CA MET A 145 -4.44 -0.68 -15.12
C MET A 145 -3.02 -1.05 -14.65
N PRO A 146 -2.31 -1.90 -15.42
CA PRO A 146 -0.94 -2.30 -15.11
C PRO A 146 0.03 -1.12 -15.25
N TYR A 147 1.13 -1.18 -14.50
CA TYR A 147 2.18 -0.16 -14.55
C TYR A 147 3.21 -0.42 -15.65
N THR A 148 3.42 -1.67 -16.01
CA THR A 148 4.47 -2.09 -16.94
C THR A 148 3.91 -2.94 -18.08
N ASP A 149 4.69 -3.07 -19.18
CA ASP A 149 4.34 -3.97 -20.28
C ASP A 149 4.38 -5.43 -19.82
N ILE A 150 5.33 -5.79 -18.95
CA ILE A 150 5.43 -7.14 -18.39
C ILE A 150 4.15 -7.52 -17.61
N ALA A 151 3.67 -6.62 -16.75
CA ALA A 151 2.42 -6.86 -16.02
C ALA A 151 1.21 -6.98 -16.97
N ARG A 152 1.19 -6.18 -18.04
CA ARG A 152 0.17 -6.30 -19.08
C ARG A 152 0.23 -7.65 -19.79
N GLU A 153 1.42 -8.12 -20.12
CA GLU A 153 1.62 -9.43 -20.77
C GLU A 153 1.16 -10.58 -19.87
N TYR A 154 1.40 -10.52 -18.56
CA TYR A 154 0.88 -11.54 -17.64
C TYR A 154 -0.65 -11.62 -17.66
N LEU A 155 -1.34 -10.48 -17.65
CA LEU A 155 -2.78 -10.45 -17.72
C LEU A 155 -3.31 -11.04 -19.04
N LEU A 156 -2.67 -10.71 -20.15
CA LEU A 156 -3.03 -11.26 -21.48
C LEU A 156 -2.81 -12.78 -21.52
N ASN A 157 -1.69 -13.27 -20.98
CA ASN A 157 -1.37 -14.69 -20.93
C ASN A 157 -2.32 -15.47 -19.99
N GLU A 158 -2.91 -14.80 -19.00
CA GLU A 158 -3.94 -15.36 -18.13
C GLU A 158 -5.36 -15.30 -18.75
N GLY A 159 -5.47 -14.82 -19.99
CA GLY A 159 -6.71 -14.84 -20.77
C GLY A 159 -7.60 -13.61 -20.62
N LEU A 160 -7.13 -12.54 -20.00
CA LEU A 160 -7.87 -11.29 -19.94
C LEU A 160 -7.83 -10.60 -21.31
N LYS A 161 -8.96 -9.98 -21.70
CA LYS A 161 -9.08 -9.34 -23.00
C LYS A 161 -8.32 -8.02 -23.07
N PRO A 162 -7.59 -7.74 -24.16
CA PRO A 162 -6.73 -6.56 -24.27
C PRO A 162 -7.49 -5.23 -24.16
N GLU A 163 -8.76 -5.17 -24.54
CA GLU A 163 -9.60 -3.96 -24.43
C GLU A 163 -9.90 -3.53 -22.98
N PHE A 164 -9.74 -4.44 -22.02
CA PHE A 164 -9.93 -4.17 -20.59
C PHE A 164 -8.61 -3.97 -19.82
N ILE A 165 -7.48 -3.92 -20.53
CA ILE A 165 -6.15 -3.75 -19.94
C ILE A 165 -5.52 -2.47 -20.47
N ILE A 166 -5.50 -1.42 -19.63
CA ILE A 166 -5.01 -0.09 -19.99
C ILE A 166 -3.72 0.19 -19.21
N LYS A 167 -2.56 0.12 -19.86
CA LYS A 167 -1.30 0.46 -19.21
C LYS A 167 -1.27 1.95 -18.87
N THR A 168 -1.23 2.28 -17.57
CA THR A 168 -1.21 3.65 -17.07
C THR A 168 0.17 4.14 -16.64
N GLY A 169 1.08 3.21 -16.34
CA GLY A 169 2.31 3.54 -15.64
C GLY A 169 2.09 3.71 -14.13
N SER A 170 3.19 3.83 -13.39
CA SER A 170 3.15 4.05 -11.94
C SER A 170 2.81 5.52 -11.63
N PRO A 171 1.94 5.80 -10.65
CA PRO A 171 1.63 7.16 -10.23
C PRO A 171 2.76 7.82 -9.41
N MET A 172 3.82 7.07 -9.07
CA MET A 172 4.86 7.55 -8.15
C MET A 172 5.66 8.73 -8.69
N ASP A 173 5.85 8.84 -10.01
CA ASP A 173 6.54 10.00 -10.60
C ASP A 173 5.71 11.29 -10.39
N GLU A 174 4.40 11.24 -10.64
CA GLU A 174 3.49 12.37 -10.37
C GLU A 174 3.47 12.72 -8.87
N VAL A 175 3.42 11.72 -7.99
CA VAL A 175 3.43 11.92 -6.53
C VAL A 175 4.72 12.60 -6.09
N LEU A 176 5.88 12.04 -6.44
CA LEU A 176 7.18 12.58 -6.04
C LEU A 176 7.42 13.99 -6.62
N SER A 177 7.01 14.22 -7.87
CA SER A 177 7.13 15.54 -8.50
C SER A 177 6.25 16.58 -7.81
N TYR A 178 5.02 16.23 -7.47
CA TYR A 178 4.09 17.13 -6.79
C TYR A 178 4.57 17.53 -5.39
N TYR A 179 5.11 16.58 -4.62
CA TYR A 179 5.60 16.84 -3.27
C TYR A 179 7.09 17.21 -3.20
N SER A 180 7.75 17.43 -4.34
CA SER A 180 9.19 17.68 -4.40
C SER A 180 9.65 18.82 -3.51
N ASP A 181 8.86 19.90 -3.41
CA ASP A 181 9.20 21.05 -2.58
C ASP A 181 9.07 20.74 -1.08
N LYS A 182 8.06 19.98 -0.67
CA LYS A 182 7.94 19.47 0.71
C LYS A 182 9.11 18.54 1.05
N ILE A 183 9.50 17.67 0.13
CA ILE A 183 10.65 16.75 0.32
C ILE A 183 11.94 17.54 0.48
N LYS A 184 12.18 18.55 -0.35
CA LYS A 184 13.38 19.41 -0.25
C LYS A 184 13.41 20.26 1.01
N ALA A 185 12.25 20.69 1.50
CA ALA A 185 12.11 21.48 2.73
C ALA A 185 12.20 20.63 4.01
N SER A 186 12.26 19.29 3.90
CA SER A 186 12.35 18.40 5.06
C SER A 186 13.67 18.58 5.79
N ASP A 187 13.58 18.73 7.12
CA ASP A 187 14.71 18.86 8.04
C ASP A 187 15.25 17.52 8.55
N VAL A 188 14.71 16.40 8.06
CA VAL A 188 15.00 15.06 8.58
C VAL A 188 16.50 14.73 8.60
N VAL A 189 17.25 15.18 7.59
CA VAL A 189 18.69 14.92 7.50
C VAL A 189 19.44 15.68 8.60
N SER A 190 19.12 16.95 8.83
CA SER A 190 19.72 17.75 9.91
C SER A 190 19.25 17.33 11.30
N ARG A 191 17.96 16.97 11.43
CA ARG A 191 17.40 16.49 12.71
C ARG A 191 18.02 15.17 13.18
N LEU A 192 18.45 14.33 12.25
CA LEU A 192 19.16 13.08 12.52
C LEU A 192 20.69 13.23 12.54
N ASP A 193 21.20 14.47 12.48
CA ASP A 193 22.63 14.79 12.42
C ASP A 193 23.38 14.03 11.31
N LEU A 194 22.74 13.91 10.14
CA LEU A 194 23.28 13.20 8.99
C LEU A 194 23.90 14.19 7.99
N LYS A 195 24.92 13.71 7.28
CA LYS A 195 25.49 14.43 6.14
C LYS A 195 25.00 13.81 4.84
N GLN A 196 24.63 14.65 3.89
CA GLN A 196 24.14 14.20 2.60
C GLN A 196 25.12 13.23 1.92
N ARG A 197 24.64 12.06 1.53
CA ARG A 197 25.41 10.95 0.90
C ARG A 197 26.43 10.28 1.82
N GLU A 198 26.42 10.55 3.12
CA GLU A 198 27.31 9.91 4.09
C GLU A 198 26.51 9.05 5.10
N TYR A 199 25.48 8.34 4.66
CA TYR A 199 24.73 7.38 5.45
C TYR A 199 24.06 6.33 4.57
N PHE A 200 23.70 5.21 5.17
CA PHE A 200 22.87 4.19 4.53
C PHE A 200 21.42 4.31 4.98
N VAL A 201 20.49 3.99 4.08
CA VAL A 201 19.08 3.79 4.41
C VAL A 201 18.73 2.33 4.17
N VAL A 202 18.19 1.67 5.18
CA VAL A 202 17.82 0.26 5.13
C VAL A 202 16.33 0.10 5.47
N SER A 203 15.61 -0.64 4.64
CA SER A 203 14.22 -1.03 4.89
C SER A 203 14.08 -2.53 4.77
N VAL A 204 13.69 -3.18 5.89
CA VAL A 204 13.41 -4.62 5.94
C VAL A 204 12.12 -4.83 6.71
N HIS A 205 11.08 -5.31 6.04
CA HIS A 205 9.74 -5.40 6.62
C HIS A 205 8.95 -6.66 6.24
N ARG A 206 9.49 -7.58 5.43
CA ARG A 206 8.82 -8.84 5.10
C ARG A 206 8.88 -9.82 6.25
N GLU A 207 7.76 -10.51 6.50
CA GLU A 207 7.63 -11.50 7.59
C GLU A 207 8.72 -12.57 7.51
N GLU A 208 8.98 -13.11 6.32
CA GLU A 208 9.99 -14.14 6.11
C GLU A 208 11.40 -13.72 6.56
N ASN A 209 11.69 -12.43 6.50
CA ASN A 209 12.99 -11.88 6.90
C ASN A 209 13.11 -11.62 8.39
N VAL A 210 12.00 -11.42 9.10
CA VAL A 210 12.02 -10.95 10.51
C VAL A 210 11.36 -11.92 11.50
N ASP A 211 10.62 -12.93 11.05
CA ASP A 211 9.92 -13.85 11.96
C ASP A 211 10.83 -14.91 12.56
N SER A 212 11.92 -15.29 11.88
CA SER A 212 12.92 -16.21 12.39
C SER A 212 13.99 -15.46 13.20
N ASP A 213 14.24 -15.89 14.43
CA ASP A 213 15.33 -15.34 15.26
C ASP A 213 16.68 -15.46 14.56
N SER A 214 16.93 -16.55 13.84
CA SER A 214 18.13 -16.74 13.03
C SER A 214 18.29 -15.66 11.96
N ASN A 215 17.19 -15.27 11.30
CA ASN A 215 17.25 -14.24 10.26
C ASN A 215 17.47 -12.85 10.86
N ILE A 216 16.86 -12.55 12.02
CA ILE A 216 17.13 -11.30 12.72
C ILE A 216 18.59 -11.21 13.16
N HIS A 217 19.17 -12.29 13.70
CA HIS A 217 20.61 -12.30 14.05
C HIS A 217 21.50 -12.01 12.84
N LYS A 218 21.20 -12.61 11.68
CA LYS A 218 21.94 -12.34 10.45
C LYS A 218 21.78 -10.88 10.03
N TYR A 219 20.55 -10.36 10.12
CA TYR A 219 20.24 -8.98 9.77
C TYR A 219 21.03 -7.99 10.62
N VAL A 220 21.00 -8.12 11.94
CA VAL A 220 21.77 -7.27 12.86
C VAL A 220 23.27 -7.39 12.61
N LYS A 221 23.78 -8.62 12.38
CA LYS A 221 25.17 -8.83 12.04
C LYS A 221 25.58 -8.09 10.77
N VAL A 222 24.75 -8.11 9.72
CA VAL A 222 25.02 -7.39 8.47
C VAL A 222 25.04 -5.89 8.69
N LEU A 223 24.12 -5.33 9.49
CA LEU A 223 24.10 -3.91 9.81
C LEU A 223 25.37 -3.50 10.53
N ASN A 224 25.78 -4.23 11.58
CA ASN A 224 27.02 -3.94 12.32
C ASN A 224 28.26 -4.03 11.43
N MET A 225 28.36 -5.08 10.59
CA MET A 225 29.46 -5.21 9.62
C MET A 225 29.53 -4.04 8.63
N LEU A 226 28.38 -3.55 8.14
CA LEU A 226 28.34 -2.41 7.23
C LEU A 226 28.80 -1.12 7.94
N SER A 227 28.29 -0.88 9.13
CA SER A 227 28.66 0.26 9.96
C SER A 227 30.15 0.27 10.25
N GLU A 228 30.70 -0.86 10.71
CA GLU A 228 32.13 -1.02 11.01
C GLU A 228 33.02 -0.85 9.77
N LYS A 229 32.58 -1.42 8.62
CA LYS A 229 33.38 -1.35 7.39
C LYS A 229 33.44 0.04 6.78
N TYR A 230 32.32 0.76 6.77
CA TYR A 230 32.20 2.04 6.09
C TYR A 230 32.30 3.24 7.01
N GLN A 231 32.20 3.03 8.33
CA GLN A 231 32.22 4.09 9.35
C GLN A 231 31.15 5.18 9.06
N LEU A 232 29.99 4.74 8.59
CA LEU A 232 28.85 5.59 8.23
C LEU A 232 27.61 5.20 9.04
N PRO A 233 26.76 6.17 9.43
CA PRO A 233 25.48 5.89 10.06
C PRO A 233 24.57 5.04 9.17
N ILE A 234 23.78 4.18 9.82
CA ILE A 234 22.76 3.36 9.15
C ILE A 234 21.39 3.71 9.71
N ILE A 235 20.55 4.30 8.88
CA ILE A 235 19.18 4.63 9.23
C ILE A 235 18.28 3.47 8.83
N VAL A 236 17.63 2.86 9.80
CA VAL A 236 16.75 1.70 9.60
C VAL A 236 15.30 2.12 9.74
N SER A 237 14.55 2.03 8.64
CA SER A 237 13.09 2.15 8.69
C SER A 237 12.50 0.86 9.23
N THR A 238 12.08 0.89 10.51
CA THR A 238 11.68 -0.31 11.23
C THR A 238 10.16 -0.38 11.38
N HIS A 239 9.55 -1.48 10.93
CA HIS A 239 8.14 -1.76 11.21
C HIS A 239 7.94 -2.03 12.72
N PRO A 240 6.82 -1.62 13.36
CA PRO A 240 6.59 -1.82 14.80
C PRO A 240 6.79 -3.28 15.28
N ARG A 241 6.36 -4.28 14.47
CA ARG A 241 6.60 -5.70 14.77
C ARG A 241 8.09 -6.04 14.84
N THR A 242 8.87 -5.58 13.86
CA THR A 242 10.32 -5.80 13.81
C THR A 242 11.00 -5.11 14.98
N ARG A 243 10.58 -3.89 15.34
CA ARG A 243 11.09 -3.15 16.48
C ARG A 243 10.89 -3.90 17.80
N LYS A 244 9.66 -4.37 18.07
CA LYS A 244 9.34 -5.16 19.27
C LYS A 244 10.23 -6.40 19.38
N LYS A 245 10.51 -7.07 18.27
CA LYS A 245 11.32 -8.29 18.26
C LYS A 245 12.81 -7.99 18.47
N ILE A 246 13.34 -6.93 17.87
CA ILE A 246 14.70 -6.45 18.10
C ILE A 246 14.90 -6.10 19.58
N ASP A 247 13.96 -5.34 20.15
CA ASP A 247 14.01 -4.91 21.56
C ASP A 247 13.95 -6.13 22.52
N ALA A 248 13.11 -7.14 22.20
CA ALA A 248 13.00 -8.37 23.00
C ALA A 248 14.28 -9.22 23.01
N LEU A 249 15.06 -9.19 21.93
CA LEU A 249 16.28 -9.97 21.79
C LEU A 249 17.54 -9.24 22.28
N ASN A 250 17.40 -8.01 22.79
CA ASN A 250 18.48 -7.20 23.36
C ASN A 250 19.75 -7.12 22.48
N PHE A 251 19.58 -6.91 21.18
CA PHE A 251 20.72 -6.77 20.29
C PHE A 251 21.55 -5.52 20.59
N GLN A 252 22.87 -5.69 20.53
CA GLN A 252 23.79 -4.55 20.53
C GLN A 252 24.03 -4.11 19.08
N PHE A 253 23.71 -2.85 18.82
CA PHE A 253 24.04 -2.22 17.55
C PHE A 253 25.35 -1.44 17.66
N SER A 254 26.04 -1.28 16.53
CA SER A 254 27.14 -0.32 16.43
C SER A 254 26.63 1.07 16.86
N PRO A 255 27.45 1.87 17.52
CA PRO A 255 27.07 3.23 17.93
C PRO A 255 26.91 4.21 16.77
N LEU A 256 27.21 3.80 15.54
CA LEU A 256 27.07 4.58 14.30
C LEU A 256 25.72 4.36 13.64
#